data_f648fe2f441d9ce906e41b2cc3aa0c59
#
_entry.id   f648fe2f441d9ce906e41b2cc3aa0c59
#
_cell.length_a   1.000
_cell.length_b   1.000
_cell.length_c   1.000
_cell.angle_alpha   90.00
_cell.angle_beta   90.00
_cell.angle_gamma   90.00
#
_symmetry.space_group_name_H-M   'P 1'
#
loop_
_entity.id
_entity.type
_entity.pdbx_description
1 polymer ?
#
loop_
_entity_poly.entity_id
_entity_poly.type
_entity_poly.pdbx_seq_one_letter_code
_entity_poly.pdbx_strand_id
1 'polypeptide(L)'
;MDREPKSKALLTAEPGLPADAPADIIVLSLGSGGAGALEAADLVQSGISKRVAVFDDPPTGEDYEFIRRGLPYEDAGARQIRQLTSLGVKDVVQISRIDGTEGEGQVLPLWCDEQHLRSIVVVATKDHSRRLRRVLDRVMKGHPTHVTVQAARYSSFDPDRWWETRGGVRTEIVELQKLLLDVVLHAMSI
;
A
#
# COMPACT_ATOMS: atom_id res chain seq x y z
N MET A 1 -37.64 -5.88 5.34
CA MET A 1 -37.05 -4.86 6.23
C MET A 1 -35.59 -5.17 6.29
N ASP A 2 -34.89 -4.76 5.21
CA ASP A 2 -33.49 -5.04 4.98
C ASP A 2 -32.66 -4.25 5.97
N ARG A 3 -31.95 -4.99 6.84
CA ARG A 3 -30.91 -4.41 7.68
C ARG A 3 -29.69 -4.22 6.78
N GLU A 4 -29.39 -2.99 6.37
CA GLU A 4 -28.07 -2.67 5.84
C GLU A 4 -26.98 -3.21 6.77
N PRO A 5 -25.94 -3.87 6.22
CA PRO A 5 -24.84 -4.35 7.04
C PRO A 5 -24.09 -3.15 7.64
N LYS A 6 -24.25 -2.92 8.93
CA LYS A 6 -23.66 -1.79 9.68
C LYS A 6 -22.18 -1.98 10.03
N SER A 7 -21.42 -2.70 9.25
CA SER A 7 -19.99 -2.81 9.50
C SER A 7 -19.16 -2.96 8.22
N LYS A 8 -19.11 -1.91 7.40
CA LYS A 8 -17.92 -1.73 6.59
C LYS A 8 -16.75 -1.70 7.56
N ALA A 9 -15.76 -2.57 7.37
CA ALA A 9 -14.62 -2.64 8.26
C ALA A 9 -14.04 -1.25 8.45
N LEU A 10 -13.79 -0.89 9.69
CA LEU A 10 -13.23 0.40 10.08
C LEU A 10 -11.86 0.67 9.41
N LEU A 11 -11.25 -0.34 8.81
CA LEU A 11 -9.90 -0.30 8.27
C LEU A 11 -9.80 -0.04 6.76
N THR A 12 -10.87 -0.30 6.00
CA THR A 12 -10.82 -0.10 4.54
C THR A 12 -11.07 1.37 4.21
N ALA A 13 -10.19 1.99 3.45
CA ALA A 13 -10.45 3.32 2.90
C ALA A 13 -11.73 3.27 2.06
N GLU A 14 -12.58 4.29 2.16
CA GLU A 14 -13.63 4.50 1.17
C GLU A 14 -12.96 4.46 -0.22
N PRO A 15 -13.60 3.82 -1.23
CA PRO A 15 -13.07 3.89 -2.59
C PRO A 15 -12.87 5.38 -2.89
N GLY A 16 -11.60 5.79 -3.08
CA GLY A 16 -11.27 7.11 -3.58
C GLY A 16 -12.04 7.36 -4.86
N LEU A 17 -12.03 8.57 -5.36
CA LEU A 17 -12.55 8.89 -6.70
C LEU A 17 -12.16 7.73 -7.62
N PRO A 18 -13.10 7.23 -8.46
CA PRO A 18 -12.85 6.05 -9.27
C PRO A 18 -11.50 6.20 -9.93
N ALA A 19 -10.67 5.15 -9.83
CA ALA A 19 -9.36 5.10 -10.48
C ALA A 19 -9.55 5.02 -12.02
N ASP A 20 -10.48 5.79 -12.55
CA ASP A 20 -10.80 5.89 -13.98
C ASP A 20 -10.01 7.01 -14.64
N ALA A 21 -9.40 7.88 -13.84
CA ALA A 21 -8.53 8.93 -14.35
C ALA A 21 -7.09 8.39 -14.52
N PRO A 22 -6.43 8.69 -15.65
CA PRO A 22 -5.03 8.33 -15.84
C PRO A 22 -4.16 8.89 -14.71
N ALA A 23 -3.27 8.06 -14.20
CA ALA A 23 -2.26 8.43 -13.22
C ALA A 23 -0.86 8.37 -13.85
N ASP A 24 0.07 9.20 -13.36
CA ASP A 24 1.44 9.17 -13.82
C ASP A 24 2.12 7.85 -13.47
N ILE A 25 1.80 7.30 -12.30
CA ILE A 25 2.37 6.05 -11.82
C ILE A 25 1.47 5.39 -10.77
N ILE A 26 1.54 4.05 -10.71
CA ILE A 26 0.96 3.25 -9.63
C ILE A 26 2.08 2.92 -8.64
N VAL A 27 1.85 3.11 -7.36
CA VAL A 27 2.81 2.83 -6.29
C VAL A 27 2.31 1.65 -5.46
N LEU A 28 3.11 0.62 -5.28
CA LEU A 28 2.79 -0.47 -4.36
C LEU A 28 3.25 -0.11 -2.96
N SER A 29 2.30 -0.01 -2.03
CA SER A 29 2.58 0.17 -0.61
C SER A 29 3.34 -1.03 -0.05
N LEU A 30 4.16 -0.81 0.98
CA LEU A 30 4.81 -1.86 1.74
C LEU A 30 3.79 -2.89 2.25
N GLY A 31 4.16 -4.17 2.20
CA GLY A 31 3.27 -5.23 2.65
C GLY A 31 2.09 -5.54 1.73
N SER A 32 1.90 -4.82 0.61
CA SER A 32 0.85 -5.15 -0.36
C SER A 32 1.05 -6.51 -1.04
N GLY A 33 2.29 -6.97 -1.14
CA GLY A 33 2.66 -8.30 -1.59
C GLY A 33 2.07 -8.70 -2.94
N GLY A 34 1.76 -9.98 -3.10
CA GLY A 34 1.17 -10.50 -4.33
C GLY A 34 -0.21 -9.91 -4.66
N ALA A 35 -1.00 -9.55 -3.64
CA ALA A 35 -2.30 -8.91 -3.84
C ALA A 35 -2.14 -7.52 -4.49
N GLY A 36 -1.15 -6.75 -4.03
CA GLY A 36 -0.79 -5.47 -4.63
C GLY A 36 -0.28 -5.61 -6.06
N ALA A 37 0.58 -6.60 -6.32
CA ALA A 37 1.10 -6.84 -7.66
C ALA A 37 -0.01 -7.21 -8.67
N LEU A 38 -0.96 -8.04 -8.28
CA LEU A 38 -2.12 -8.39 -9.12
C LEU A 38 -2.99 -7.16 -9.39
N GLU A 39 -3.32 -6.37 -8.37
CA GLU A 39 -4.13 -5.16 -8.53
C GLU A 39 -3.43 -4.15 -9.43
N ALA A 40 -2.12 -3.91 -9.24
CA ALA A 40 -1.36 -3.00 -10.08
C ALA A 40 -1.30 -3.45 -11.54
N ALA A 41 -1.14 -4.75 -11.79
CA ALA A 41 -1.18 -5.29 -13.15
C ALA A 41 -2.53 -5.05 -13.83
N ASP A 42 -3.65 -5.25 -13.12
CA ASP A 42 -4.99 -4.96 -13.65
C ASP A 42 -5.16 -3.46 -13.93
N LEU A 43 -4.67 -2.59 -13.07
CA LEU A 43 -4.70 -1.14 -13.28
C LEU A 43 -3.86 -0.72 -14.51
N VAL A 44 -2.71 -1.38 -14.73
CA VAL A 44 -1.90 -1.17 -15.94
C VAL A 44 -2.66 -1.64 -17.18
N GLN A 45 -3.29 -2.80 -17.14
CA GLN A 45 -4.08 -3.34 -18.25
C GLN A 45 -5.31 -2.49 -18.58
N SER A 46 -5.92 -1.88 -17.56
CA SER A 46 -7.05 -0.95 -17.75
C SER A 46 -6.63 0.44 -18.22
N GLY A 47 -5.33 0.71 -18.34
CA GLY A 47 -4.82 1.97 -18.88
C GLY A 47 -4.69 3.11 -17.87
N ILE A 48 -4.82 2.84 -16.57
CA ILE A 48 -4.68 3.85 -15.51
C ILE A 48 -3.26 4.41 -15.50
N SER A 49 -2.24 3.56 -15.60
CA SER A 49 -0.85 3.96 -15.83
C SER A 49 -0.11 2.84 -16.53
N LYS A 50 1.03 3.18 -17.17
CA LYS A 50 1.94 2.17 -17.73
C LYS A 50 3.10 1.84 -16.79
N ARG A 51 3.28 2.66 -15.75
CA ARG A 51 4.40 2.62 -14.81
C ARG A 51 3.95 2.14 -13.44
N VAL A 52 4.77 1.31 -12.81
CA VAL A 52 4.57 0.87 -11.42
C VAL A 52 5.83 1.13 -10.62
N ALA A 53 5.68 1.68 -9.43
CA ALA A 53 6.77 1.84 -8.47
C ALA A 53 6.59 0.88 -7.29
N VAL A 54 7.68 0.34 -6.79
CA VAL A 54 7.71 -0.55 -5.63
C VAL A 54 8.69 -0.01 -4.59
N PHE A 55 8.34 -0.15 -3.32
CA PHE A 55 9.28 0.06 -2.23
C PHE A 55 10.06 -1.21 -1.95
N ASP A 56 11.22 -1.06 -1.33
CA ASP A 56 11.98 -2.15 -0.76
C ASP A 56 11.91 -2.08 0.77
N ASP A 57 11.70 -3.22 1.42
CA ASP A 57 11.76 -3.37 2.87
C ASP A 57 13.21 -3.66 3.31
N PRO A 58 13.65 -3.18 4.48
CA PRO A 58 14.91 -3.62 5.05
C PRO A 58 14.85 -5.12 5.36
N PRO A 59 15.97 -5.84 5.19
CA PRO A 59 16.06 -7.24 5.60
C PRO A 59 15.74 -7.39 7.08
N THR A 60 14.97 -8.42 7.43
CA THR A 60 14.72 -8.81 8.82
C THR A 60 15.99 -9.35 9.49
N GLY A 61 15.96 -9.56 10.80
CA GLY A 61 17.07 -10.20 11.51
C GLY A 61 17.39 -11.60 10.97
N GLU A 62 16.34 -12.35 10.59
CA GLU A 62 16.48 -13.66 9.97
C GLU A 62 17.10 -13.56 8.55
N ASP A 63 16.70 -12.59 7.76
CA ASP A 63 17.27 -12.36 6.43
C ASP A 63 18.76 -12.07 6.50
N TYR A 64 19.18 -11.22 7.45
CA TYR A 64 20.61 -10.95 7.69
C TYR A 64 21.38 -12.23 8.05
N GLU A 65 20.76 -13.14 8.81
CA GLU A 65 21.40 -14.42 9.15
C GLU A 65 21.51 -15.35 7.94
N PHE A 66 20.50 -15.39 7.06
CA PHE A 66 20.58 -16.12 5.80
C PHE A 66 21.69 -15.56 4.90
N ILE A 67 21.75 -14.24 4.72
CA ILE A 67 22.79 -13.56 3.95
C ILE A 67 24.17 -13.88 4.51
N ARG A 68 24.34 -13.80 5.82
CA ARG A 68 25.61 -14.11 6.51
C ARG A 68 26.09 -15.54 6.28
N ARG A 69 25.16 -16.48 6.13
CA ARG A 69 25.43 -17.89 5.84
C ARG A 69 25.62 -18.19 4.36
N GLY A 70 25.54 -17.17 3.48
CA GLY A 70 25.63 -17.33 2.04
C GLY A 70 24.43 -18.04 1.41
N LEU A 71 23.28 -18.04 2.07
CA LEU A 71 22.05 -18.62 1.53
C LEU A 71 21.37 -17.62 0.58
N PRO A 72 20.61 -18.11 -0.42
CA PRO A 72 19.86 -17.25 -1.33
C PRO A 72 18.89 -16.33 -0.57
N TYR A 73 18.94 -15.05 -0.89
CA TYR A 73 18.03 -14.05 -0.38
C TYR A 73 17.46 -13.22 -1.53
N GLU A 74 16.16 -12.99 -1.51
CA GLU A 74 15.48 -12.09 -2.44
C GLU A 74 14.76 -11.04 -1.63
N ASP A 75 15.12 -9.77 -1.79
CA ASP A 75 14.43 -8.68 -1.12
C ASP A 75 12.97 -8.52 -1.61
N ALA A 76 12.16 -7.80 -0.82
CA ALA A 76 10.74 -7.63 -1.10
C ALA A 76 10.51 -6.87 -2.42
N GLY A 77 11.31 -5.85 -2.69
CA GLY A 77 11.25 -5.07 -3.92
C GLY A 77 11.56 -5.93 -5.15
N ALA A 78 12.66 -6.70 -5.13
CA ALA A 78 13.03 -7.61 -6.21
C ALA A 78 11.91 -8.64 -6.47
N ARG A 79 11.33 -9.19 -5.42
CA ARG A 79 10.20 -10.12 -5.53
C ARG A 79 8.99 -9.48 -6.21
N GLN A 80 8.61 -8.27 -5.81
CA GLN A 80 7.50 -7.53 -6.41
C GLN A 80 7.78 -7.19 -7.88
N ILE A 81 9.00 -6.74 -8.21
CA ILE A 81 9.41 -6.47 -9.59
C ILE A 81 9.26 -7.74 -10.45
N ARG A 82 9.75 -8.88 -9.96
CA ARG A 82 9.62 -10.16 -10.66
C ARG A 82 8.17 -10.56 -10.86
N GLN A 83 7.30 -10.40 -9.84
CA GLN A 83 5.86 -10.68 -9.95
C GLN A 83 5.19 -9.79 -11.00
N LEU A 84 5.42 -8.47 -10.93
CA LEU A 84 4.87 -7.50 -11.89
C LEU A 84 5.31 -7.80 -13.33
N THR A 85 6.61 -8.09 -13.52
CA THR A 85 7.15 -8.46 -14.84
C THR A 85 6.49 -9.73 -15.37
N SER A 86 6.28 -10.74 -14.52
CA SER A 86 5.58 -11.98 -14.88
C SER A 86 4.10 -11.74 -15.25
N LEU A 87 3.50 -10.68 -14.71
CA LEU A 87 2.13 -10.23 -15.03
C LEU A 87 2.08 -9.31 -16.27
N GLY A 88 3.23 -9.07 -16.93
CA GLY A 88 3.30 -8.29 -18.17
C GLY A 88 3.52 -6.78 -17.97
N VAL A 89 3.77 -6.32 -16.75
CA VAL A 89 4.15 -4.92 -16.47
C VAL A 89 5.60 -4.71 -16.93
N LYS A 90 5.82 -3.75 -17.84
CA LYS A 90 7.12 -3.54 -18.48
C LYS A 90 7.95 -2.43 -17.83
N ASP A 91 7.30 -1.44 -17.26
CA ASP A 91 7.96 -0.27 -16.64
C ASP A 91 7.75 -0.32 -15.13
N VAL A 92 8.72 -0.91 -14.44
CA VAL A 92 8.72 -1.02 -12.98
C VAL A 92 9.96 -0.31 -12.45
N VAL A 93 9.76 0.64 -11.54
CA VAL A 93 10.83 1.38 -10.87
C VAL A 93 10.84 1.06 -9.38
N GLN A 94 12.01 1.13 -8.77
CA GLN A 94 12.17 0.94 -7.34
C GLN A 94 12.34 2.30 -6.65
N ILE A 95 11.57 2.53 -5.60
CA ILE A 95 11.73 3.67 -4.70
C ILE A 95 12.74 3.28 -3.62
N SER A 96 13.31 4.26 -2.95
CA SER A 96 14.26 4.03 -1.87
C SER A 96 13.73 3.07 -0.80
N ARG A 97 14.64 2.33 -0.18
CA ARG A 97 14.32 1.47 0.96
C ARG A 97 13.78 2.29 2.12
N ILE A 98 12.69 1.83 2.69
CA ILE A 98 11.99 2.49 3.80
C ILE A 98 11.50 1.44 4.81
N ASP A 99 11.15 1.88 6.00
CA ASP A 99 10.55 1.05 7.04
C ASP A 99 9.17 1.60 7.42
N GLY A 100 8.17 0.75 7.25
CA GLY A 100 6.79 0.99 7.64
C GLY A 100 6.09 2.16 6.93
N THR A 101 4.84 2.38 7.31
CA THR A 101 3.93 3.35 6.66
C THR A 101 4.36 4.80 6.86
N GLU A 102 4.99 5.12 7.99
CA GLU A 102 5.54 6.47 8.21
C GLU A 102 6.71 6.75 7.27
N GLY A 103 7.55 5.74 6.99
CA GLY A 103 8.61 5.84 5.98
C GLY A 103 8.04 6.09 4.60
N GLU A 104 6.96 5.41 4.20
CA GLU A 104 6.24 5.71 2.95
C GLU A 104 5.81 7.18 2.91
N GLY A 105 5.18 7.66 4.00
CA GLY A 105 4.73 9.04 4.09
C GLY A 105 5.87 10.07 4.01
N GLN A 106 7.03 9.77 4.54
CA GLN A 106 8.19 10.68 4.49
C GLN A 106 8.83 10.74 3.10
N VAL A 107 8.90 9.63 2.39
CA VAL A 107 9.59 9.52 1.10
C VAL A 107 8.72 9.96 -0.06
N LEU A 108 7.40 9.62 -0.06
CA LEU A 108 6.54 9.84 -1.21
C LEU A 108 6.45 11.31 -1.69
N PRO A 109 6.29 12.33 -0.82
CA PRO A 109 6.25 13.71 -1.29
C PRO A 109 7.52 14.12 -2.02
N LEU A 110 8.70 13.82 -1.43
CA LEU A 110 10.00 14.17 -2.01
C LEU A 110 10.22 13.44 -3.34
N TRP A 111 9.88 12.15 -3.38
CA TRP A 111 9.99 11.37 -4.60
C TRP A 111 9.04 11.84 -5.70
N CYS A 112 7.83 12.26 -5.35
CA CYS A 112 6.89 12.87 -6.30
C CYS A 112 7.45 14.15 -6.91
N ASP A 113 8.09 15.00 -6.10
CA ASP A 113 8.74 16.21 -6.58
C ASP A 113 9.92 15.91 -7.52
N GLU A 114 10.80 14.99 -7.14
CA GLU A 114 11.94 14.55 -7.94
C GLU A 114 11.52 13.98 -9.29
N GLN A 115 10.42 13.22 -9.32
CA GLN A 115 9.88 12.60 -10.52
C GLN A 115 8.89 13.48 -11.27
N HIS A 116 8.60 14.68 -10.77
CA HIS A 116 7.62 15.64 -11.32
C HIS A 116 6.22 15.04 -11.51
N LEU A 117 5.77 14.20 -10.57
CA LEU A 117 4.50 13.51 -10.62
C LEU A 117 3.34 14.44 -10.22
N ARG A 118 2.24 14.36 -10.95
CA ARG A 118 1.01 15.13 -10.69
C ARG A 118 -0.12 14.27 -10.12
N SER A 119 -0.10 12.98 -10.42
CA SER A 119 -1.11 12.05 -9.93
C SER A 119 -0.51 10.66 -9.71
N ILE A 120 -0.80 10.08 -8.55
CA ILE A 120 -0.37 8.72 -8.22
C ILE A 120 -1.54 7.90 -7.66
N VAL A 121 -1.54 6.61 -7.96
CA VAL A 121 -2.43 5.63 -7.33
C VAL A 121 -1.59 4.74 -6.42
N VAL A 122 -1.85 4.77 -5.12
CA VAL A 122 -1.14 3.93 -4.14
C VAL A 122 -2.00 2.71 -3.83
N VAL A 123 -1.49 1.52 -4.15
CA VAL A 123 -2.18 0.25 -3.94
C VAL A 123 -1.75 -0.35 -2.60
N ALA A 124 -2.72 -0.64 -1.74
CA ALA A 124 -2.50 -1.26 -0.43
C ALA A 124 -3.45 -2.43 -0.21
N THR A 125 -3.16 -3.31 0.76
CA THR A 125 -4.14 -4.31 1.19
C THR A 125 -5.36 -3.66 1.85
N LYS A 126 -6.51 -4.34 1.83
CA LYS A 126 -7.77 -3.81 2.36
C LYS A 126 -7.68 -3.41 3.83
N ASP A 127 -7.04 -4.23 4.65
CA ASP A 127 -6.84 -4.00 6.08
C ASP A 127 -5.97 -2.78 6.37
N HIS A 128 -4.99 -2.51 5.52
CA HIS A 128 -4.02 -1.42 5.68
C HIS A 128 -4.46 -0.09 5.05
N SER A 129 -5.31 -0.12 4.04
CA SER A 129 -5.62 1.02 3.16
C SER A 129 -6.10 2.27 3.90
N ARG A 130 -6.89 2.12 4.97
CA ARG A 130 -7.39 3.25 5.75
C ARG A 130 -6.28 3.98 6.52
N ARG A 131 -5.39 3.24 7.17
CA ARG A 131 -4.27 3.84 7.90
C ARG A 131 -3.30 4.53 6.95
N LEU A 132 -2.97 3.88 5.83
CA LEU A 132 -2.15 4.49 4.80
C LEU A 132 -2.78 5.78 4.25
N ARG A 133 -4.09 5.76 3.99
CA ARG A 133 -4.81 6.97 3.53
C ARG A 133 -4.63 8.14 4.49
N ARG A 134 -4.78 7.91 5.81
CA ARG A 134 -4.59 8.97 6.82
C ARG A 134 -3.16 9.53 6.80
N VAL A 135 -2.16 8.67 6.71
CA VAL A 135 -0.77 9.10 6.61
C VAL A 135 -0.56 9.96 5.37
N LEU A 136 -1.03 9.48 4.20
CA LEU A 136 -0.88 10.20 2.94
C LEU A 136 -1.66 11.52 2.93
N ASP A 137 -2.88 11.57 3.45
CA ASP A 137 -3.66 12.81 3.57
C ASP A 137 -2.93 13.87 4.42
N ARG A 138 -2.21 13.42 5.46
CA ARG A 138 -1.41 14.30 6.32
C ARG A 138 -0.18 14.84 5.60
N VAL A 139 0.64 13.95 5.03
CA VAL A 139 1.94 14.31 4.46
C VAL A 139 1.82 15.00 3.10
N MET A 140 0.78 14.69 2.34
CA MET A 140 0.49 15.29 1.03
C MET A 140 -0.41 16.53 1.14
N LYS A 141 -0.72 17.00 2.34
CA LYS A 141 -1.56 18.19 2.54
C LYS A 141 -0.90 19.43 1.91
N GLY A 142 -1.55 20.00 0.91
CA GLY A 142 -1.02 21.15 0.15
C GLY A 142 0.04 20.78 -0.91
N HIS A 143 0.39 19.51 -1.06
CA HIS A 143 1.27 19.05 -2.11
C HIS A 143 0.56 19.06 -3.48
N PRO A 144 1.25 19.43 -4.59
CA PRO A 144 0.62 19.52 -5.91
C PRO A 144 0.24 18.17 -6.52
N THR A 145 0.78 17.06 -6.02
CA THR A 145 0.48 15.71 -6.50
C THR A 145 -0.83 15.20 -5.90
N HIS A 146 -1.75 14.81 -6.77
CA HIS A 146 -2.98 14.15 -6.35
C HIS A 146 -2.72 12.68 -6.01
N VAL A 147 -3.19 12.22 -4.84
CA VAL A 147 -2.99 10.86 -4.36
C VAL A 147 -4.33 10.14 -4.21
N THR A 148 -4.45 8.98 -4.85
CA THR A 148 -5.58 8.07 -4.68
C THR A 148 -5.09 6.79 -4.01
N VAL A 149 -5.74 6.34 -2.95
CA VAL A 149 -5.45 5.03 -2.33
C VAL A 149 -6.46 3.99 -2.84
N GLN A 150 -5.93 2.95 -3.48
CA GLN A 150 -6.70 1.82 -4.00
C GLN A 150 -6.49 0.60 -3.10
N ALA A 151 -7.58 0.07 -2.55
CA ALA A 151 -7.53 -1.20 -1.82
C ALA A 151 -7.47 -2.37 -2.81
N ALA A 152 -6.46 -3.23 -2.68
CA ALA A 152 -6.27 -4.38 -3.56
C ALA A 152 -7.43 -5.39 -3.42
N ARG A 153 -8.11 -5.67 -4.52
CA ARG A 153 -9.24 -6.63 -4.58
C ARG A 153 -8.83 -8.04 -4.18
N TYR A 154 -7.58 -8.39 -4.46
CA TYR A 154 -6.98 -9.70 -4.18
C TYR A 154 -6.48 -9.86 -2.74
N SER A 155 -6.64 -8.84 -1.89
CA SER A 155 -6.32 -8.95 -0.46
C SER A 155 -7.17 -10.06 0.19
N SER A 156 -6.51 -10.91 0.96
CA SER A 156 -7.17 -12.01 1.69
C SER A 156 -8.06 -11.53 2.84
N PHE A 157 -7.88 -10.29 3.28
CA PHE A 157 -8.72 -9.70 4.32
C PHE A 157 -10.11 -9.38 3.75
N ASP A 158 -11.15 -9.94 4.39
CA ASP A 158 -12.54 -9.64 4.07
C ASP A 158 -13.09 -8.63 5.09
N PRO A 159 -13.30 -7.37 4.71
CA PRO A 159 -13.78 -6.34 5.62
C PRO A 159 -15.21 -6.54 6.11
N ASP A 160 -16.00 -7.34 5.39
CA ASP A 160 -17.39 -7.61 5.73
C ASP A 160 -17.57 -8.87 6.59
N ARG A 161 -16.52 -9.70 6.71
CA ARG A 161 -16.57 -11.01 7.39
C ARG A 161 -15.29 -11.32 8.19
N TRP A 162 -14.52 -10.30 8.58
CA TRP A 162 -13.25 -10.47 9.27
C TRP A 162 -13.36 -11.27 10.58
N TRP A 163 -14.51 -11.18 11.27
CA TRP A 163 -14.76 -11.89 12.53
C TRP A 163 -14.98 -13.40 12.36
N GLU A 164 -15.26 -13.89 11.15
CA GLU A 164 -15.49 -15.31 10.89
C GLU A 164 -14.21 -16.15 10.89
N THR A 165 -13.06 -15.51 10.79
CA THR A 165 -11.77 -16.18 10.76
C THR A 165 -10.83 -15.68 11.85
N ARG A 166 -10.03 -16.59 12.43
CA ARG A 166 -9.01 -16.22 13.40
C ARG A 166 -7.97 -15.24 12.81
N GLY A 167 -7.64 -15.41 11.54
CA GLY A 167 -6.76 -14.52 10.80
C GLY A 167 -7.33 -13.10 10.67
N GLY A 168 -8.60 -13.01 10.25
CA GLY A 168 -9.30 -11.72 10.13
C GLY A 168 -9.38 -10.98 11.46
N VAL A 169 -9.79 -11.67 12.54
CA VAL A 169 -9.84 -11.07 13.90
C VAL A 169 -8.46 -10.54 14.33
N ARG A 170 -7.41 -11.33 14.13
CA ARG A 170 -6.04 -10.90 14.47
C ARG A 170 -5.62 -9.66 13.66
N THR A 171 -5.85 -9.69 12.36
CA THR A 171 -5.51 -8.58 11.46
C THR A 171 -6.24 -7.30 11.87
N GLU A 172 -7.57 -7.38 12.08
CA GLU A 172 -8.39 -6.23 12.49
C GLU A 172 -7.90 -5.63 13.80
N ILE A 173 -7.65 -6.44 14.83
CA ILE A 173 -7.17 -5.96 16.14
C ILE A 173 -5.82 -5.25 15.98
N VAL A 174 -4.87 -5.84 15.25
CA VAL A 174 -3.53 -5.26 15.07
C VAL A 174 -3.59 -3.94 14.31
N GLU A 175 -4.36 -3.88 13.21
CA GLU A 175 -4.46 -2.64 12.42
C GLU A 175 -5.26 -1.55 13.16
N LEU A 176 -6.28 -1.90 13.96
CA LEU A 176 -6.96 -0.95 14.83
C LEU A 176 -6.02 -0.35 15.88
N GLN A 177 -5.15 -1.16 16.49
CA GLN A 177 -4.16 -0.68 17.45
C GLN A 177 -3.17 0.31 16.79
N LYS A 178 -2.68 -0.02 15.60
CA LYS A 178 -1.80 0.87 14.83
C LYS A 178 -2.50 2.17 14.42
N LEU A 179 -3.77 2.07 13.98
CA LEU A 179 -4.56 3.23 13.62
C LEU A 179 -4.80 4.14 14.84
N LEU A 180 -5.13 3.55 15.99
CA LEU A 180 -5.31 4.31 17.24
C LEU A 180 -4.02 5.00 17.66
N LEU A 181 -2.90 4.32 17.57
CA LEU A 181 -1.59 4.89 17.86
C LEU A 181 -1.28 6.08 16.94
N ASP A 182 -1.51 5.93 15.63
CA ASP A 182 -1.36 7.04 14.66
C ASP A 182 -2.24 8.24 15.03
N VAL A 183 -3.51 8.00 15.40
CA VAL A 183 -4.42 9.07 15.82
C VAL A 183 -3.90 9.79 17.06
N VAL A 184 -3.48 9.05 18.08
CA VAL A 184 -3.00 9.64 19.35
C VAL A 184 -1.71 10.43 19.15
N LEU A 185 -0.74 9.86 18.44
CA LEU A 185 0.55 10.53 18.22
C LEU A 185 0.41 11.83 17.40
N HIS A 186 -0.52 11.85 16.44
CA HIS A 186 -0.69 13.02 15.56
C HIS A 186 -1.81 13.97 15.98
N ALA A 187 -2.68 13.59 16.93
CA ALA A 187 -3.62 14.52 17.57
C ALA A 187 -2.91 15.50 18.53
N MET A 188 -1.74 15.13 19.04
CA MET A 188 -0.93 15.97 19.95
C MET A 188 0.03 16.91 19.21
N SER A 189 0.04 16.90 17.88
CA SER A 189 0.95 17.70 17.02
C SER A 189 0.27 18.91 16.38
N ILE A 190 -0.89 19.34 16.93
CA ILE A 190 -1.62 20.56 16.49
C ILE A 190 -1.34 21.70 17.44
#